data_2ee619ffe6269c296e75e041f8c0566f
#
_entry.id   2ee619ffe6269c296e75e041f8c0566f
#
_cell.length_a   1.000
_cell.length_b   1.000
_cell.length_c   1.000
_cell.angle_alpha   90.00
_cell.angle_beta   90.00
_cell.angle_gamma   90.00
#
_symmetry.space_group_name_H-M   'P 1'
#
loop_
_entity.id
_entity.type
_entity.pdbx_description
1 polymer ?
#
loop_
_entity_poly.entity_id
_entity_poly.type
_entity_poly.pdbx_seq_one_letter_code
_entity_poly.pdbx_strand_id
1 'polypeptide(L)'
;RAIYVNIDFLEPNSHISGADLDRACGNRIHEGDIVILDSNWKFPPFTPETNSPADKRLFINAETAIWMRDHKVKCVGFGDGVSIENCEEDVKPFHDIIMAYDGVFLEVLKNLEYLKKDTFFMSYSPLPIVGADSCPVRAYAIEGLPGFSE
;
A
#
# COMPACT_ATOMS: atom_id res chain seq x y z
N ARG A 1 -0.67 14.04 2.50
CA ARG A 1 -1.52 13.74 1.34
C ARG A 1 -1.46 12.25 1.07
N ALA A 2 -2.56 11.63 0.69
CA ALA A 2 -2.62 10.23 0.29
C ALA A 2 -3.07 10.11 -1.17
N ILE A 3 -2.54 9.08 -1.84
CA ILE A 3 -2.88 8.71 -3.20
C ILE A 3 -3.29 7.24 -3.22
N TYR A 4 -4.51 6.98 -3.69
CA TYR A 4 -5.00 5.65 -3.97
C TYR A 4 -4.58 5.23 -5.38
N VAL A 5 -3.95 4.08 -5.46
CA VAL A 5 -3.39 3.54 -6.70
C VAL A 5 -4.00 2.17 -6.94
N ASN A 6 -4.95 2.12 -7.86
CA ASN A 6 -5.53 0.88 -8.32
C ASN A 6 -4.69 0.31 -9.47
N ILE A 7 -4.29 -0.97 -9.36
CA ILE A 7 -3.39 -1.64 -10.30
C ILE A 7 -4.12 -2.81 -10.99
N ASP A 8 -5.39 -2.63 -11.34
CA ASP A 8 -6.26 -3.65 -11.93
C ASP A 8 -5.84 -4.13 -13.31
N PHE A 9 -4.92 -3.46 -13.95
CA PHE A 9 -4.40 -3.83 -15.26
C PHE A 9 -3.37 -4.97 -15.21
N LEU A 10 -2.93 -5.37 -14.02
CA LEU A 10 -2.04 -6.51 -13.84
C LEU A 10 -2.83 -7.82 -13.76
N GLU A 11 -2.23 -8.87 -14.30
CA GLU A 11 -2.77 -10.23 -14.16
C GLU A 11 -2.66 -10.72 -12.70
N PRO A 12 -3.53 -11.64 -12.28
CA PRO A 12 -3.47 -12.19 -10.93
C PRO A 12 -2.08 -12.79 -10.61
N ASN A 13 -1.67 -12.66 -9.37
CA ASN A 13 -0.38 -13.13 -8.85
C ASN A 13 0.85 -12.49 -9.50
N SER A 14 0.68 -11.35 -10.19
CA SER A 14 1.82 -10.58 -10.71
C SER A 14 2.54 -9.83 -9.60
N HIS A 15 3.84 -9.66 -9.75
CA HIS A 15 4.63 -8.71 -8.97
C HIS A 15 4.43 -7.29 -9.50
N ILE A 16 4.34 -6.35 -8.58
CA ILE A 16 4.19 -4.92 -8.90
C ILE A 16 5.56 -4.32 -9.16
N SER A 17 5.87 -4.02 -10.42
CA SER A 17 7.14 -3.40 -10.81
C SER A 17 7.11 -1.86 -10.65
N GLY A 18 8.30 -1.24 -10.67
CA GLY A 18 8.41 0.21 -10.71
C GLY A 18 7.73 0.82 -11.95
N ALA A 19 7.81 0.14 -13.10
CA ALA A 19 7.15 0.58 -14.34
C ALA A 19 5.62 0.54 -14.24
N ASP A 20 5.07 -0.44 -13.49
CA ASP A 20 3.62 -0.50 -13.24
C ASP A 20 3.17 0.66 -12.36
N LEU A 21 3.99 1.03 -11.37
CA LEU A 21 3.73 2.18 -10.52
C LEU A 21 3.83 3.49 -11.30
N ASP A 22 4.82 3.66 -12.15
CA ASP A 22 4.91 4.81 -13.06
C ASP A 22 3.67 4.93 -13.95
N ARG A 23 3.21 3.81 -14.51
CA ARG A 23 1.98 3.77 -15.31
C ARG A 23 0.74 4.13 -14.50
N ALA A 24 0.61 3.63 -13.28
CA ALA A 24 -0.55 3.86 -12.42
C ALA A 24 -0.59 5.25 -11.79
N CYS A 25 0.59 5.76 -11.38
CA CYS A 25 0.71 7.03 -10.66
C CYS A 25 0.92 8.23 -11.58
N GLY A 26 1.64 8.05 -12.70
CA GLY A 26 2.11 9.16 -13.51
C GLY A 26 2.94 10.15 -12.68
N ASN A 27 2.69 11.43 -12.87
CA ASN A 27 3.40 12.50 -12.15
C ASN A 27 2.68 12.95 -10.85
N ARG A 28 1.78 12.12 -10.29
CA ARG A 28 0.93 12.51 -9.15
C ARG A 28 1.62 12.37 -7.80
N ILE A 29 2.72 11.64 -7.72
CA ILE A 29 3.43 11.39 -6.45
C ILE A 29 4.30 12.59 -6.08
N HIS A 30 4.18 13.02 -4.84
CA HIS A 30 5.05 14.03 -4.25
C HIS A 30 5.83 13.46 -3.06
N GLU A 31 6.98 14.03 -2.78
CA GLU A 31 7.77 13.66 -1.60
C GLU A 31 6.93 13.76 -0.32
N GLY A 32 6.96 12.72 0.50
CA GLY A 32 6.21 12.64 1.75
C GLY A 32 4.78 12.09 1.63
N ASP A 33 4.33 11.73 0.44
CA ASP A 33 2.99 11.15 0.25
C ASP A 33 2.82 9.81 0.96
N ILE A 34 1.56 9.48 1.20
CA ILE A 34 1.07 8.14 1.53
C ILE A 34 0.58 7.53 0.21
N VAL A 35 1.15 6.41 -0.20
CA VAL A 35 0.71 5.67 -1.39
C VAL A 35 -0.03 4.42 -0.95
N ILE A 36 -1.29 4.28 -1.38
CA ILE A 36 -2.12 3.13 -1.05
C ILE A 36 -2.27 2.28 -2.30
N LEU A 37 -1.72 1.07 -2.27
CA LEU A 37 -1.80 0.10 -3.35
C LEU A 37 -2.99 -0.83 -3.16
N ASP A 38 -3.77 -1.05 -4.21
CA ASP A 38 -4.89 -1.98 -4.20
C ASP A 38 -5.17 -2.53 -5.61
N SER A 39 -5.96 -3.58 -5.69
CA SER A 39 -6.45 -4.15 -6.93
C SER A 39 -7.82 -4.81 -6.75
N ASN A 40 -8.46 -5.23 -7.84
CA ASN A 40 -9.71 -5.98 -7.79
C ASN A 40 -9.52 -7.49 -7.45
N TRP A 41 -8.30 -7.96 -7.36
CA TRP A 41 -7.97 -9.35 -6.98
C TRP A 41 -8.10 -9.55 -5.46
N LYS A 42 -9.31 -9.27 -4.91
CA LYS A 42 -9.55 -9.28 -3.47
C LYS A 42 -9.48 -10.70 -2.90
N PHE A 43 -8.76 -10.81 -1.77
CA PHE A 43 -8.74 -12.00 -0.95
C PHE A 43 -8.56 -11.59 0.51
N PRO A 44 -9.34 -12.14 1.46
CA PRO A 44 -9.20 -11.76 2.85
C PRO A 44 -7.80 -12.13 3.38
N PRO A 45 -7.03 -11.20 3.92
CA PRO A 45 -5.76 -11.52 4.53
C PRO A 45 -5.93 -12.31 5.84
N PHE A 46 -4.89 -13.01 6.26
CA PHE A 46 -4.85 -13.77 7.52
C PHE A 46 -5.96 -14.81 7.66
N THR A 47 -6.30 -15.49 6.59
CA THR A 47 -7.22 -16.63 6.59
C THR A 47 -6.44 -17.95 6.45
N PRO A 48 -7.05 -19.11 6.80
CA PRO A 48 -6.43 -20.41 6.55
C PRO A 48 -6.13 -20.67 5.07
N GLU A 49 -6.82 -19.97 4.18
CA GLU A 49 -6.67 -20.06 2.72
C GLU A 49 -5.55 -19.15 2.17
N THR A 50 -4.94 -18.31 2.99
CA THR A 50 -3.75 -17.52 2.61
C THR A 50 -2.67 -18.46 2.04
N ASN A 51 -2.06 -18.10 0.92
CA ASN A 51 -1.20 -18.95 0.10
C ASN A 51 -1.92 -20.10 -0.62
N SER A 52 -3.24 -20.08 -0.72
CA SER A 52 -4.01 -21.05 -1.49
C SER A 52 -3.98 -20.70 -2.98
N PRO A 53 -4.26 -21.69 -3.88
CA PRO A 53 -4.44 -21.42 -5.31
C PRO A 53 -5.60 -20.47 -5.64
N ALA A 54 -6.49 -20.22 -4.69
CA ALA A 54 -7.59 -19.27 -4.82
C ALA A 54 -7.12 -17.81 -4.59
N ASP A 55 -6.00 -17.59 -3.92
CA ASP A 55 -5.42 -16.27 -3.71
C ASP A 55 -4.82 -15.75 -5.02
N LYS A 56 -5.35 -14.65 -5.48
CA LYS A 56 -4.98 -14.01 -6.75
C LYS A 56 -4.45 -12.58 -6.56
N ARG A 57 -4.20 -12.19 -5.32
CA ARG A 57 -3.68 -10.86 -5.02
C ARG A 57 -2.35 -10.60 -5.73
N LEU A 58 -2.06 -9.35 -5.94
CA LEU A 58 -0.78 -8.92 -6.48
C LEU A 58 0.30 -8.98 -5.39
N PHE A 59 1.56 -9.11 -5.80
CA PHE A 59 2.71 -9.22 -4.90
C PHE A 59 3.57 -7.97 -4.93
N ILE A 60 4.06 -7.58 -3.76
CA ILE A 60 5.14 -6.60 -3.59
C ILE A 60 6.48 -7.30 -3.60
N ASN A 61 7.54 -6.59 -3.93
CA ASN A 61 8.92 -7.07 -3.90
C ASN A 61 9.92 -5.92 -3.67
N ALA A 62 11.20 -6.22 -3.74
CA ALA A 62 12.26 -5.22 -3.60
C ALA A 62 12.15 -4.08 -4.61
N GLU A 63 11.74 -4.35 -5.86
CA GLU A 63 11.59 -3.32 -6.89
C GLU A 63 10.50 -2.32 -6.54
N THR A 64 9.35 -2.81 -6.03
CA THR A 64 8.26 -1.97 -5.51
C THR A 64 8.78 -1.03 -4.41
N ALA A 65 9.59 -1.57 -3.47
CA ALA A 65 10.15 -0.77 -2.37
C ALA A 65 11.18 0.26 -2.85
N ILE A 66 12.03 -0.11 -3.81
CA ILE A 66 13.01 0.79 -4.43
C ILE A 66 12.30 1.97 -5.07
N TRP A 67 11.22 1.72 -5.82
CA TRP A 67 10.42 2.78 -6.42
C TRP A 67 9.84 3.73 -5.37
N MET A 68 9.27 3.19 -4.27
CA MET A 68 8.73 3.99 -3.17
C MET A 68 9.81 4.88 -2.53
N ARG A 69 11.00 4.32 -2.29
CA ARG A 69 12.15 5.05 -1.74
C ARG A 69 12.58 6.19 -2.67
N ASP A 70 12.73 5.91 -3.96
CA ASP A 70 13.25 6.86 -4.94
C ASP A 70 12.27 8.02 -5.18
N HIS A 71 10.96 7.79 -4.97
CA HIS A 71 9.93 8.82 -4.96
C HIS A 71 9.71 9.45 -3.57
N LYS A 72 10.50 9.04 -2.57
CA LYS A 72 10.44 9.54 -1.18
C LYS A 72 9.04 9.40 -0.56
N VAL A 73 8.35 8.31 -0.87
CA VAL A 73 7.06 7.96 -0.28
C VAL A 73 7.25 7.72 1.22
N LYS A 74 6.49 8.39 2.07
CA LYS A 74 6.67 8.30 3.52
C LYS A 74 5.91 7.13 4.14
N CYS A 75 4.80 6.76 3.54
CA CYS A 75 3.96 5.67 4.04
C CYS A 75 3.38 4.86 2.89
N VAL A 76 3.43 3.55 3.00
CA VAL A 76 2.83 2.64 2.03
C VAL A 76 1.65 1.94 2.67
N GLY A 77 0.46 2.09 2.07
CA GLY A 77 -0.76 1.42 2.48
C GLY A 77 -1.11 0.27 1.54
N PHE A 78 -1.78 -0.75 2.08
CA PHE A 78 -2.20 -1.92 1.32
C PHE A 78 -3.69 -2.19 1.52
N GLY A 79 -4.43 -2.29 0.41
CA GLY A 79 -5.79 -2.80 0.37
C GLY A 79 -5.83 -4.33 0.27
N ASP A 80 -7.04 -4.88 0.19
CA ASP A 80 -7.26 -6.33 0.12
C ASP A 80 -6.79 -6.99 -1.19
N GLY A 81 -6.44 -6.21 -2.20
CA GLY A 81 -6.00 -6.69 -3.50
C GLY A 81 -4.49 -6.89 -3.63
N VAL A 82 -3.72 -6.55 -2.59
CA VAL A 82 -2.26 -6.69 -2.56
C VAL A 82 -1.86 -7.56 -1.38
N SER A 83 -1.05 -8.58 -1.63
CA SER A 83 -0.53 -9.48 -0.60
C SER A 83 0.79 -8.96 -0.04
N ILE A 84 0.88 -9.01 1.29
CA ILE A 84 2.07 -8.66 2.06
C ILE A 84 2.58 -9.85 2.90
N GLU A 85 1.98 -11.03 2.74
CA GLU A 85 2.30 -12.23 3.53
C GLU A 85 2.56 -13.50 2.72
N ASN A 86 2.32 -13.47 1.39
CA ASN A 86 2.30 -14.70 0.60
C ASN A 86 3.67 -15.21 0.14
N CYS A 87 4.70 -14.37 0.16
CA CYS A 87 6.02 -14.75 -0.31
C CYS A 87 7.09 -14.08 0.55
N GLU A 88 7.65 -14.83 1.50
CA GLU A 88 8.68 -14.31 2.42
C GLU A 88 9.92 -13.78 1.67
N GLU A 89 10.30 -14.42 0.57
CA GLU A 89 11.46 -14.02 -0.25
C GLU A 89 11.28 -12.62 -0.86
N ASP A 90 10.04 -12.21 -1.14
CA ASP A 90 9.69 -10.90 -1.68
C ASP A 90 9.39 -9.88 -0.58
N VAL A 91 8.63 -10.30 0.43
CA VAL A 91 8.11 -9.44 1.50
C VAL A 91 9.23 -8.92 2.39
N LYS A 92 10.19 -9.78 2.76
CA LYS A 92 11.29 -9.36 3.63
C LYS A 92 12.17 -8.27 3.01
N PRO A 93 12.68 -8.39 1.77
CA PRO A 93 13.43 -7.30 1.13
C PRO A 93 12.62 -6.01 0.99
N PHE A 94 11.32 -6.12 0.72
CA PHE A 94 10.42 -4.96 0.66
C PHE A 94 10.42 -4.20 2.00
N HIS A 95 10.19 -4.90 3.11
CA HIS A 95 10.18 -4.31 4.45
C HIS A 95 11.54 -3.70 4.81
N ASP A 96 12.63 -4.44 4.58
CA ASP A 96 13.99 -3.98 4.89
C ASP A 96 14.30 -2.65 4.18
N ILE A 97 13.94 -2.51 2.91
CA ILE A 97 14.18 -1.30 2.13
C ILE A 97 13.33 -0.13 2.65
N ILE A 98 12.02 -0.34 2.88
CA ILE A 98 11.14 0.74 3.35
C ILE A 98 11.56 1.23 4.74
N MET A 99 11.85 0.31 5.66
CA MET A 99 12.27 0.68 7.01
C MET A 99 13.64 1.36 7.05
N ALA A 100 14.54 1.03 6.13
CA ALA A 100 15.87 1.63 6.08
C ALA A 100 15.87 3.15 5.80
N TYR A 101 14.79 3.71 5.25
CA TYR A 101 14.62 5.16 5.09
C TYR A 101 13.50 5.76 5.96
N ASP A 102 13.17 5.10 7.08
CA ASP A 102 12.12 5.50 8.02
C ASP A 102 10.72 5.55 7.40
N GLY A 103 10.45 4.71 6.42
CA GLY A 103 9.12 4.51 5.85
C GLY A 103 8.19 3.78 6.81
N VAL A 104 6.88 3.98 6.64
CA VAL A 104 5.83 3.40 7.49
C VAL A 104 4.89 2.56 6.64
N PHE A 105 4.31 1.52 7.25
CA PHE A 105 3.31 0.66 6.62
C PHE A 105 1.92 0.89 7.24
N LEU A 106 0.89 0.79 6.41
CA LEU A 106 -0.52 0.68 6.80
C LEU A 106 -1.09 -0.57 6.15
N GLU A 107 -1.06 -1.65 6.89
CA GLU A 107 -1.47 -2.96 6.39
C GLU A 107 -2.97 -3.19 6.56
N VAL A 108 -3.54 -3.94 5.63
CA VAL A 108 -4.92 -4.42 5.69
C VAL A 108 -5.96 -3.28 5.78
N LEU A 109 -5.80 -2.27 4.95
CA LEU A 109 -6.78 -1.18 4.84
C LEU A 109 -8.09 -1.72 4.26
N LYS A 110 -9.21 -1.33 4.86
CA LYS A 110 -10.55 -1.72 4.47
C LYS A 110 -11.36 -0.53 3.97
N ASN A 111 -12.44 -0.82 3.26
CA ASN A 111 -13.41 0.17 2.78
C ASN A 111 -12.83 1.14 1.72
N LEU A 112 -11.77 0.76 1.02
CA LEU A 112 -11.17 1.57 -0.03
C LEU A 112 -12.12 1.76 -1.22
N GLU A 113 -13.09 0.85 -1.41
CA GLU A 113 -14.14 0.93 -2.43
C GLU A 113 -15.10 2.12 -2.24
N TYR A 114 -15.11 2.75 -1.08
CA TYR A 114 -15.93 3.95 -0.83
C TYR A 114 -15.22 5.25 -1.21
N LEU A 115 -13.93 5.22 -1.51
CA LEU A 115 -13.21 6.39 -2.02
C LEU A 115 -13.79 6.81 -3.37
N LYS A 116 -14.02 8.11 -3.51
CA LYS A 116 -14.54 8.75 -4.74
C LYS A 116 -13.47 9.52 -5.48
N LYS A 117 -12.32 9.71 -4.83
CA LYS A 117 -11.15 10.42 -5.38
C LYS A 117 -9.89 9.65 -5.11
N ASP A 118 -8.97 9.71 -6.05
CA ASP A 118 -7.66 9.06 -5.91
C ASP A 118 -6.69 9.85 -5.03
N THR A 119 -6.96 11.13 -4.80
CA THR A 119 -6.13 11.99 -3.95
C THR A 119 -6.97 12.61 -2.85
N PHE A 120 -6.51 12.51 -1.60
CA PHE A 120 -7.24 12.97 -0.43
C PHE A 120 -6.30 13.23 0.76
N PHE A 121 -6.82 13.87 1.79
CA PHE A 121 -6.17 13.90 3.08
C PHE A 121 -6.41 12.57 3.81
N MET A 122 -5.35 11.96 4.34
CA MET A 122 -5.45 10.77 5.18
C MET A 122 -4.84 11.04 6.55
N SER A 123 -5.53 10.56 7.57
CA SER A 123 -4.99 10.49 8.93
C SER A 123 -5.09 9.08 9.47
N TYR A 124 -4.07 8.67 10.21
CA TYR A 124 -4.04 7.43 10.96
C TYR A 124 -3.36 7.67 12.30
N SER A 125 -3.86 7.04 13.34
CA SER A 125 -3.42 7.30 14.70
C SER A 125 -3.00 5.98 15.37
N PRO A 126 -1.69 5.71 15.43
CA PRO A 126 -1.17 4.56 16.16
C PRO A 126 -1.30 4.75 17.67
N LEU A 127 -1.48 3.65 18.39
CA LEU A 127 -1.41 3.66 19.83
C LEU A 127 0.06 3.70 20.30
N PRO A 128 0.43 4.55 21.26
CA PRO A 128 1.81 4.66 21.75
C PRO A 128 2.14 3.53 22.73
N ILE A 129 2.20 2.30 22.23
CA ILE A 129 2.49 1.11 23.04
C ILE A 129 4.00 0.92 23.12
N VAL A 130 4.55 1.01 24.34
CA VAL A 130 5.99 0.84 24.57
C VAL A 130 6.43 -0.58 24.22
N GLY A 131 7.44 -0.69 23.34
CA GLY A 131 8.02 -1.97 22.94
C GLY A 131 7.25 -2.71 21.86
N ALA A 132 6.14 -2.16 21.34
CA ALA A 132 5.47 -2.70 20.17
C ALA A 132 6.08 -2.15 18.86
N ASP A 133 6.25 -2.99 17.88
CA ASP A 133 6.66 -2.64 16.52
C ASP A 133 5.46 -2.28 15.63
N SER A 134 4.27 -2.73 16.00
CA SER A 134 3.01 -2.49 15.29
C SER A 134 1.83 -2.36 16.24
N CYS A 135 0.76 -1.75 15.79
CA CYS A 135 -0.49 -1.66 16.55
C CYS A 135 -1.69 -1.41 15.61
N PRO A 136 -2.90 -1.76 16.02
CA PRO A 136 -4.10 -1.34 15.31
C PRO A 136 -4.20 0.18 15.23
N VAL A 137 -4.63 0.69 14.05
CA VAL A 137 -4.84 2.12 13.85
C VAL A 137 -6.26 2.39 13.35
N ARG A 138 -6.79 3.56 13.68
CA ARG A 138 -7.95 4.11 12.99
C ARG A 138 -7.44 4.98 11.86
N ALA A 139 -7.58 4.49 10.62
CA ALA A 139 -7.32 5.28 9.43
C ALA A 139 -8.63 5.85 8.86
N TYR A 140 -8.60 7.08 8.38
CA TYR A 140 -9.73 7.69 7.68
C TYR A 140 -9.26 8.68 6.62
N ALA A 141 -10.07 8.79 5.56
CA ALA A 141 -9.86 9.73 4.45
C ALA A 141 -10.82 10.91 4.55
N ILE A 142 -10.34 12.10 4.20
CA ILE A 142 -11.18 13.29 4.01
C ILE A 142 -10.97 13.75 2.58
N GLU A 143 -12.00 13.62 1.77
CA GLU A 143 -11.98 14.04 0.37
C GLU A 143 -12.40 15.49 0.23
N GLY A 144 -11.84 16.18 -0.77
CA GLY A 144 -12.18 17.56 -1.08
C GLY A 144 -11.60 18.61 -0.13
N LEU A 145 -10.66 18.22 0.75
CA LEU A 145 -9.95 19.18 1.58
C LEU A 145 -8.97 19.98 0.69
N PRO A 146 -9.03 21.34 0.70
CA PRO A 146 -8.12 22.16 -0.08
C PRO A 146 -6.63 21.84 0.19
N GLY A 147 -5.84 21.73 -0.89
CA GLY A 147 -4.42 21.37 -0.82
C GLY A 147 -4.12 19.86 -0.73
N PHE A 148 -5.15 19.01 -0.70
CA PHE A 148 -5.01 17.55 -0.63
C PHE A 148 -5.78 16.77 -1.69
N SER A 149 -6.38 17.47 -2.65
CA SER A 149 -7.30 16.88 -3.64
C SER A 149 -6.96 17.25 -5.09
N GLU A 150 -5.70 17.60 -5.35
CA GLU A 150 -5.19 17.90 -6.70
C GLU A 150 -4.31 16.79 -7.22
#